data_923fb17798e2635afdf1cfbc249aeb7c
#
_entry.id   923fb17798e2635afdf1cfbc249aeb7c
#
_cell.length_a   1.000
_cell.length_b   1.000
_cell.length_c   1.000
_cell.angle_alpha   90.00
_cell.angle_beta   90.00
_cell.angle_gamma   90.00
#
_symmetry.space_group_name_H-M   'P 1'
#
loop_
_entity.id
_entity.type
_entity.pdbx_description
1 polymer ?
#
loop_
_entity_poly.entity_id
_entity_poly.type
_entity_poly.pdbx_seq_one_letter_code
_entity_poly.pdbx_strand_id
1 'polypeptide(L)'
;RRYSSAASDVYKRQISSSGKQMGILSIREALIQAEDEGFDLVEVSPEANPPVCKIIDYGKLKYREQKSKKEAKKKQKTIEVKEIKMRPGIDTHDYNVKIKALSKFIGGGNKVKVSMRFRGREMEHQNLGFDLLKKLTSEVEEYAKVEVAPKFEGRQIMMILVPQVAK
;
A
#
# COMPACT_ATOMS: atom_id res chain seq x y z
N ARG A 1 14.74 17.79 20.27
CA ARG A 1 14.65 17.80 21.75
C ARG A 1 13.26 17.31 22.15
N ARG A 2 13.10 16.02 22.40
CA ARG A 2 11.95 15.52 23.16
C ARG A 2 12.48 15.06 24.51
N TYR A 3 12.52 15.99 25.43
CA TYR A 3 12.55 15.66 26.84
C TYR A 3 11.13 15.27 27.21
N SER A 4 10.86 13.99 27.38
CA SER A 4 9.69 13.55 28.13
C SER A 4 9.95 13.91 29.58
N SER A 5 9.33 14.98 30.05
CA SER A 5 9.29 15.32 31.44
C SER A 5 8.32 14.39 32.14
N ALA A 6 8.83 13.32 32.68
CA ALA A 6 8.23 12.64 33.85
C ALA A 6 9.22 11.67 34.43
N ALA A 7 9.76 12.09 35.52
CA ALA A 7 10.11 11.30 36.69
C ALA A 7 10.91 10.03 36.47
N SER A 8 11.90 10.00 37.27
CA SER A 8 12.68 8.89 37.78
C SER A 8 13.96 8.60 37.03
N ASP A 9 14.98 8.44 37.81
CA ASP A 9 16.29 7.88 37.50
C ASP A 9 16.13 6.47 36.92
N VAL A 10 15.55 6.38 35.73
CA VAL A 10 15.36 5.12 35.04
C VAL A 10 16.69 4.76 34.39
N TYR A 11 17.27 3.70 34.86
CA TYR A 11 18.42 3.09 34.26
C TYR A 11 18.12 2.69 32.80
N LYS A 12 18.96 3.13 31.88
CA LYS A 12 18.80 2.84 30.45
C LYS A 12 19.98 2.06 29.93
N ARG A 13 19.73 1.09 29.07
CA ARG A 13 20.80 0.37 28.38
C ARG A 13 21.40 1.28 27.32
N GLN A 14 22.68 1.58 27.47
CA GLN A 14 23.40 2.54 26.64
C GLN A 14 24.19 1.85 25.55
N ILE A 15 24.11 2.41 24.33
CA ILE A 15 24.92 2.01 23.17
C ILE A 15 25.71 3.25 22.70
N SER A 16 27.03 3.14 22.66
CA SER A 16 27.93 4.19 22.16
C SER A 16 27.71 4.48 20.67
N SER A 17 28.24 5.61 20.20
CA SER A 17 28.27 5.99 18.78
C SER A 17 28.96 4.94 17.90
N SER A 18 29.95 4.21 18.42
CA SER A 18 30.61 3.09 17.75
C SER A 18 29.81 1.79 17.73
N GLY A 19 28.64 1.72 18.40
CA GLY A 19 27.81 0.53 18.49
C GLY A 19 28.18 -0.41 19.65
N LYS A 20 29.17 -0.06 20.49
CA LYS A 20 29.54 -0.85 21.65
C LYS A 20 28.53 -0.65 22.79
N GLN A 21 28.12 -1.74 23.43
CA GLN A 21 27.28 -1.68 24.62
C GLN A 21 28.08 -1.16 25.82
N MET A 22 27.57 -0.11 26.45
CA MET A 22 28.20 0.54 27.61
C MET A 22 27.58 0.10 28.93
N GLY A 23 26.58 -0.78 28.91
CA GLY A 23 25.89 -1.26 30.09
C GLY A 23 24.62 -0.45 30.40
N ILE A 24 24.26 -0.48 31.68
CA ILE A 24 23.05 0.23 32.19
C ILE A 24 23.56 1.44 32.94
N LEU A 25 23.20 2.63 32.44
CA LEU A 25 23.60 3.91 32.99
C LEU A 25 22.37 4.75 33.38
N SER A 26 22.57 5.71 34.26
CA SER A 26 21.54 6.72 34.54
C SER A 26 21.37 7.66 33.34
N ILE A 27 20.21 8.29 33.20
CA ILE A 27 19.96 9.26 32.12
C ILE A 27 20.98 10.41 32.15
N ARG A 28 21.35 10.86 33.34
CA ARG A 28 22.30 11.98 33.52
C ARG A 28 23.70 11.61 32.99
N GLU A 29 24.21 10.46 33.32
CA GLU A 29 25.50 9.97 32.83
C GLU A 29 25.46 9.78 31.30
N ALA A 30 24.36 9.24 30.78
CA ALA A 30 24.19 9.06 29.36
C ALA A 30 24.14 10.39 28.58
N LEU A 31 23.53 11.44 29.14
CA LEU A 31 23.53 12.77 28.55
C LEU A 31 24.92 13.41 28.54
N ILE A 32 25.65 13.34 29.65
CA ILE A 32 27.03 13.86 29.73
C ILE A 32 27.91 13.19 28.66
N GLN A 33 27.83 11.88 28.53
CA GLN A 33 28.59 11.15 27.51
C GLN A 33 28.20 11.54 26.08
N ALA A 34 26.92 11.78 25.82
CA ALA A 34 26.46 12.22 24.51
C ALA A 34 26.98 13.62 24.17
N GLU A 35 26.99 14.53 25.16
CA GLU A 35 27.54 15.87 25.02
C GLU A 35 29.05 15.84 24.79
N ASP A 36 29.79 15.02 25.53
CA ASP A 36 31.25 14.85 25.38
C ASP A 36 31.62 14.29 24.00
N GLU A 37 30.82 13.39 23.45
CA GLU A 37 31.01 12.86 22.09
C GLU A 37 30.49 13.83 21.00
N GLY A 38 29.76 14.87 21.34
CA GLY A 38 29.18 15.85 20.40
C GLY A 38 27.99 15.27 19.58
N PHE A 39 27.28 14.30 20.13
CA PHE A 39 26.14 13.62 19.53
C PHE A 39 24.86 13.77 20.36
N ASP A 40 23.77 13.31 19.81
CA ASP A 40 22.47 13.30 20.48
C ASP A 40 22.24 11.96 21.20
N LEU A 41 21.56 12.00 22.35
CA LEU A 41 21.06 10.82 23.02
C LEU A 41 19.66 10.48 22.49
N VAL A 42 19.51 9.36 21.82
CA VAL A 42 18.25 8.95 21.18
C VAL A 42 17.75 7.65 21.79
N GLU A 43 16.50 7.63 22.24
CA GLU A 43 15.83 6.43 22.70
C GLU A 43 15.36 5.61 21.50
N VAL A 44 15.95 4.43 21.30
CA VAL A 44 15.70 3.54 20.15
C VAL A 44 14.58 2.53 20.44
N SER A 45 14.53 2.02 21.68
CA SER A 45 13.53 1.04 22.09
C SER A 45 12.95 1.40 23.47
N PRO A 46 11.87 2.19 23.50
CA PRO A 46 11.24 2.62 24.75
C PRO A 46 10.53 1.46 25.49
N GLU A 47 10.05 0.47 24.75
CA GLU A 47 9.29 -0.67 25.31
C GLU A 47 10.21 -1.76 25.92
N ALA A 48 11.52 -1.68 25.72
CA ALA A 48 12.45 -2.62 26.32
C ALA A 48 12.61 -2.34 27.82
N ASN A 49 12.84 -3.38 28.62
CA ASN A 49 13.12 -3.25 30.05
C ASN A 49 14.55 -3.75 30.37
N PRO A 50 15.50 -2.85 30.69
CA PRO A 50 15.41 -1.38 30.67
C PRO A 50 15.38 -0.79 29.25
N PRO A 51 14.82 0.44 29.07
CA PRO A 51 14.78 1.12 27.78
C PRO A 51 16.17 1.28 27.15
N VAL A 52 16.26 1.19 25.83
CA VAL A 52 17.54 1.25 25.12
C VAL A 52 17.74 2.64 24.52
N CYS A 53 18.85 3.29 24.89
CA CYS A 53 19.28 4.55 24.30
C CYS A 53 20.58 4.36 23.51
N LYS A 54 20.72 5.16 22.48
CA LYS A 54 21.91 5.17 21.62
C LYS A 54 22.42 6.59 21.43
N ILE A 55 23.73 6.76 21.55
CA ILE A 55 24.41 8.00 21.20
C ILE A 55 24.58 8.03 19.67
N ILE A 56 23.95 8.98 18.99
CA ILE A 56 23.96 9.06 17.54
C ILE A 56 23.53 10.47 17.08
N ASP A 57 24.00 10.88 15.91
CA ASP A 57 23.49 12.07 15.22
C ASP A 57 22.02 11.85 14.79
N TYR A 58 21.11 12.53 15.48
CA TYR A 58 19.67 12.42 15.22
C TYR A 58 19.29 12.85 13.80
N GLY A 59 20.00 13.85 13.25
CA GLY A 59 19.77 14.31 11.88
C GLY A 59 20.02 13.20 10.86
N LYS A 60 21.16 12.50 11.01
CA LYS A 60 21.52 11.35 10.15
C LYS A 60 20.58 10.17 10.33
N LEU A 61 20.16 9.89 11.57
CA LEU A 61 19.18 8.83 11.85
C LEU A 61 17.86 9.12 11.14
N LYS A 62 17.31 10.30 11.35
CA LYS A 62 16.04 10.74 10.73
C LYS A 62 16.11 10.70 9.20
N TYR A 63 17.22 11.14 8.63
CA TYR A 63 17.42 11.07 7.18
C TYR A 63 17.41 9.63 6.66
N ARG A 64 18.15 8.73 7.34
CA ARG A 64 18.19 7.30 6.97
C ARG A 64 16.81 6.64 7.06
N GLU A 65 16.06 6.92 8.12
CA GLU A 65 14.69 6.42 8.28
C GLU A 65 13.75 6.93 7.18
N GLN A 66 13.81 8.22 6.87
CA GLN A 66 13.00 8.79 5.80
C GLN A 66 13.37 8.21 4.44
N LYS A 67 14.67 8.02 4.18
CA LYS A 67 15.15 7.39 2.95
C LYS A 67 14.66 5.97 2.83
N SER A 68 14.82 5.17 3.89
CA SER A 68 14.33 3.78 3.95
C SER A 68 12.83 3.69 3.74
N LYS A 69 12.04 4.54 4.43
CA LYS A 69 10.57 4.63 4.25
C LYS A 69 10.19 5.00 2.81
N LYS A 70 10.91 5.96 2.20
CA LYS A 70 10.68 6.34 0.79
C LYS A 70 11.01 5.20 -0.18
N GLU A 71 12.12 4.49 0.06
CA GLU A 71 12.52 3.34 -0.76
C GLU A 71 11.55 2.17 -0.60
N ALA A 72 11.13 1.85 0.63
CA ALA A 72 10.11 0.85 0.89
C ALA A 72 8.79 1.19 0.18
N LYS A 73 8.34 2.46 0.28
CA LYS A 73 7.13 2.92 -0.41
C LYS A 73 7.25 2.84 -1.94
N LYS A 74 8.45 3.12 -2.51
CA LYS A 74 8.68 2.97 -3.96
C LYS A 74 8.66 1.51 -4.42
N LYS A 75 9.12 0.59 -3.57
CA LYS A 75 9.12 -0.85 -3.86
C LYS A 75 7.74 -1.50 -3.63
N GLN A 76 6.86 -0.85 -2.88
CA GLN A 76 5.51 -1.35 -2.64
C GLN A 76 4.71 -1.28 -3.93
N LYS A 77 4.30 -2.44 -4.45
CA LYS A 77 3.43 -2.53 -5.62
C LYS A 77 2.05 -2.00 -5.26
N THR A 78 1.69 -0.86 -5.81
CA THR A 78 0.37 -0.26 -5.58
C THR A 78 -0.63 -0.89 -6.55
N ILE A 79 -1.63 -1.58 -6.03
CA ILE A 79 -2.74 -2.12 -6.83
C ILE A 79 -3.71 -0.96 -7.10
N GLU A 80 -3.81 -0.55 -8.36
CA GLU A 80 -4.76 0.46 -8.79
C GLU A 80 -6.03 -0.18 -9.34
N VAL A 81 -7.17 0.49 -9.20
CA VAL A 81 -8.42 0.10 -9.83
C VAL A 81 -8.55 0.88 -11.14
N LYS A 82 -8.43 0.18 -12.28
CA LYS A 82 -8.64 0.77 -13.62
C LYS A 82 -10.09 0.57 -14.04
N GLU A 83 -10.71 1.59 -14.63
CA GLU A 83 -12.09 1.51 -15.09
C GLU A 83 -12.16 1.34 -16.61
N ILE A 84 -12.96 0.37 -17.06
CA ILE A 84 -13.30 0.15 -18.45
C ILE A 84 -14.80 0.36 -18.61
N LYS A 85 -15.17 1.36 -19.42
CA LYS A 85 -16.56 1.69 -19.73
C LYS A 85 -16.98 1.07 -21.04
N MET A 86 -18.14 0.40 -21.03
CA MET A 86 -18.73 -0.24 -22.19
C MET A 86 -20.20 0.16 -22.34
N ARG A 87 -20.81 -0.20 -23.47
CA ARG A 87 -22.24 -0.05 -23.75
C ARG A 87 -22.82 -1.38 -24.20
N PRO A 88 -24.13 -1.62 -24.01
CA PRO A 88 -24.77 -2.87 -24.45
C PRO A 88 -24.65 -3.12 -25.96
N GLY A 89 -24.72 -2.06 -26.76
CA GLY A 89 -24.59 -2.10 -28.24
C GLY A 89 -23.16 -1.83 -28.72
N ILE A 90 -22.15 -2.35 -28.03
CA ILE A 90 -20.74 -2.16 -28.43
C ILE A 90 -20.46 -2.94 -29.73
N ASP A 91 -19.73 -2.31 -30.67
CA ASP A 91 -19.26 -2.98 -31.86
C ASP A 91 -18.14 -4.02 -31.56
N THR A 92 -18.06 -5.05 -32.38
CA THR A 92 -17.08 -6.15 -32.19
C THR A 92 -15.64 -5.64 -32.16
N HIS A 93 -15.33 -4.64 -32.99
CA HIS A 93 -13.97 -4.06 -33.02
C HIS A 93 -13.66 -3.36 -31.69
N ASP A 94 -14.56 -2.48 -31.19
CA ASP A 94 -14.34 -1.75 -29.95
C ASP A 94 -14.34 -2.71 -28.74
N TYR A 95 -15.18 -3.75 -28.76
CA TYR A 95 -15.13 -4.83 -27.74
C TYR A 95 -13.75 -5.46 -27.67
N ASN A 96 -13.16 -5.87 -28.80
CA ASN A 96 -11.82 -6.47 -28.83
C ASN A 96 -10.74 -5.51 -28.31
N VAL A 97 -10.85 -4.20 -28.60
CA VAL A 97 -9.95 -3.19 -28.06
C VAL A 97 -10.07 -3.11 -26.51
N LYS A 98 -11.29 -3.18 -25.98
CA LYS A 98 -11.53 -3.18 -24.52
C LYS A 98 -10.98 -4.44 -23.86
N ILE A 99 -11.13 -5.63 -24.48
CA ILE A 99 -10.55 -6.88 -23.97
C ILE A 99 -9.02 -6.81 -23.92
N LYS A 100 -8.37 -6.30 -24.99
CA LYS A 100 -6.92 -6.09 -24.99
C LYS A 100 -6.47 -5.12 -23.88
N ALA A 101 -7.20 -4.03 -23.66
CA ALA A 101 -6.91 -3.09 -22.59
C ALA A 101 -7.07 -3.75 -21.20
N LEU A 102 -8.12 -4.57 -21.02
CA LEU A 102 -8.37 -5.33 -19.81
C LEU A 102 -7.23 -6.29 -19.51
N SER A 103 -6.82 -7.10 -20.49
CA SER A 103 -5.69 -8.02 -20.36
C SER A 103 -4.40 -7.29 -19.96
N LYS A 104 -4.12 -6.12 -20.55
CA LYS A 104 -2.97 -5.28 -20.19
C LYS A 104 -3.03 -4.78 -18.75
N PHE A 105 -4.21 -4.36 -18.27
CA PHE A 105 -4.36 -3.87 -16.90
C PHE A 105 -4.25 -4.98 -15.87
N ILE A 106 -4.86 -6.12 -16.12
CA ILE A 106 -4.77 -7.32 -15.28
C ILE A 106 -3.31 -7.85 -15.25
N GLY A 107 -2.65 -7.94 -16.40
CA GLY A 107 -1.24 -8.33 -16.49
C GLY A 107 -0.30 -7.38 -15.73
N GLY A 108 -0.66 -6.10 -15.60
CA GLY A 108 0.02 -5.13 -14.74
C GLY A 108 -0.23 -5.34 -13.23
N GLY A 109 -1.10 -6.29 -12.85
CA GLY A 109 -1.47 -6.57 -11.47
C GLY A 109 -2.50 -5.60 -10.88
N ASN A 110 -3.22 -4.86 -11.74
CA ASN A 110 -4.27 -3.93 -11.32
C ASN A 110 -5.63 -4.62 -11.26
N LYS A 111 -6.53 -4.10 -10.43
CA LYS A 111 -7.94 -4.47 -10.47
C LYS A 111 -8.63 -3.72 -11.60
N VAL A 112 -9.61 -4.35 -12.25
CA VAL A 112 -10.37 -3.72 -13.33
C VAL A 112 -11.85 -3.68 -12.97
N LYS A 113 -12.38 -2.46 -12.89
CA LYS A 113 -13.82 -2.20 -12.77
C LYS A 113 -14.39 -2.08 -14.17
N VAL A 114 -15.23 -3.02 -14.56
CA VAL A 114 -16.00 -2.95 -15.80
C VAL A 114 -17.34 -2.32 -15.49
N SER A 115 -17.64 -1.19 -16.15
CA SER A 115 -18.92 -0.48 -16.01
C SER A 115 -19.63 -0.41 -17.35
N MET A 116 -20.88 -0.87 -17.37
CA MET A 116 -21.74 -0.83 -18.56
C MET A 116 -22.91 0.10 -18.30
N ARG A 117 -22.94 1.23 -18.99
CA ARG A 117 -23.98 2.25 -18.81
C ARG A 117 -25.04 2.16 -19.88
N PHE A 118 -26.30 2.11 -19.44
CA PHE A 118 -27.51 2.09 -20.30
C PHE A 118 -28.05 3.51 -20.51
N ARG A 119 -28.52 3.80 -21.70
CA ARG A 119 -29.14 5.07 -22.05
C ARG A 119 -30.60 4.87 -22.44
N GLY A 120 -31.51 5.66 -21.85
CA GLY A 120 -32.92 5.72 -22.28
C GLY A 120 -33.53 4.34 -22.58
N ARG A 121 -33.80 4.07 -23.84
CA ARG A 121 -34.42 2.85 -24.36
C ARG A 121 -33.60 1.56 -24.15
N GLU A 122 -32.27 1.67 -23.96
CA GLU A 122 -31.40 0.51 -23.68
C GLU A 122 -31.72 -0.16 -22.33
N MET A 123 -32.40 0.57 -21.42
CA MET A 123 -32.83 0.04 -20.12
C MET A 123 -33.84 -1.12 -20.22
N GLU A 124 -34.56 -1.23 -21.32
CA GLU A 124 -35.47 -2.36 -21.58
C GLU A 124 -34.70 -3.65 -21.91
N HIS A 125 -33.47 -3.52 -22.36
CA HIS A 125 -32.63 -4.63 -22.83
C HIS A 125 -31.46 -4.93 -21.89
N GLN A 126 -31.70 -4.93 -20.58
CA GLN A 126 -30.66 -5.21 -19.57
C GLN A 126 -30.01 -6.57 -19.75
N ASN A 127 -30.76 -7.57 -20.22
CA ASN A 127 -30.29 -8.93 -20.46
C ASN A 127 -29.10 -8.96 -21.43
N LEU A 128 -29.10 -8.12 -22.49
CA LEU A 128 -27.98 -8.04 -23.42
C LEU A 128 -26.68 -7.60 -22.72
N GLY A 129 -26.80 -6.72 -21.72
CA GLY A 129 -25.67 -6.29 -20.92
C GLY A 129 -25.10 -7.41 -20.06
N PHE A 130 -25.97 -8.18 -19.42
CA PHE A 130 -25.53 -9.33 -18.61
C PHE A 130 -24.90 -10.43 -19.49
N ASP A 131 -25.44 -10.70 -20.66
CA ASP A 131 -24.92 -11.71 -21.59
C ASP A 131 -23.52 -11.29 -22.11
N LEU A 132 -23.35 -10.01 -22.43
CA LEU A 132 -22.05 -9.47 -22.82
C LEU A 132 -21.00 -9.59 -21.70
N LEU A 133 -21.39 -9.33 -20.45
CA LEU A 133 -20.50 -9.47 -19.30
C LEU A 133 -20.19 -10.93 -18.99
N LYS A 134 -21.13 -11.86 -19.17
CA LYS A 134 -20.89 -13.30 -19.08
C LYS A 134 -19.88 -13.75 -20.12
N LYS A 135 -20.06 -13.35 -21.38
CA LYS A 135 -19.11 -13.61 -22.47
C LYS A 135 -17.73 -13.08 -22.12
N LEU A 136 -17.63 -11.84 -21.65
CA LEU A 136 -16.39 -11.24 -21.21
C LEU A 136 -15.73 -12.05 -20.09
N THR A 137 -16.51 -12.49 -19.10
CA THR A 137 -15.99 -13.28 -17.98
C THR A 137 -15.39 -14.60 -18.49
N SER A 138 -16.06 -15.32 -19.40
CA SER A 138 -15.52 -16.56 -19.99
C SER A 138 -14.23 -16.33 -20.76
N GLU A 139 -14.12 -15.23 -21.50
CA GLU A 139 -12.90 -14.89 -22.27
C GLU A 139 -11.70 -14.52 -21.40
N VAL A 140 -11.93 -14.01 -20.18
CA VAL A 140 -10.86 -13.57 -19.29
C VAL A 140 -10.56 -14.54 -18.14
N GLU A 141 -11.29 -15.65 -18.04
CA GLU A 141 -11.19 -16.62 -16.94
C GLU A 141 -9.76 -17.18 -16.75
N GLU A 142 -8.99 -17.28 -17.83
CA GLU A 142 -7.61 -17.77 -17.78
C GLU A 142 -6.67 -16.89 -16.95
N TYR A 143 -6.89 -15.56 -16.93
CA TYR A 143 -5.95 -14.60 -16.30
C TYR A 143 -6.61 -13.66 -15.30
N ALA A 144 -7.93 -13.68 -15.18
CA ALA A 144 -8.69 -12.84 -14.27
C ALA A 144 -9.77 -13.61 -13.52
N LYS A 145 -10.00 -13.24 -12.27
CA LYS A 145 -11.09 -13.78 -11.43
C LYS A 145 -12.10 -12.69 -11.14
N VAL A 146 -13.37 -13.04 -11.12
CA VAL A 146 -14.45 -12.14 -10.69
C VAL A 146 -14.42 -11.99 -9.18
N GLU A 147 -14.11 -10.78 -8.69
CA GLU A 147 -14.17 -10.40 -7.27
C GLU A 147 -15.60 -9.98 -6.89
N VAL A 148 -16.22 -9.17 -7.76
CA VAL A 148 -17.62 -8.74 -7.61
C VAL A 148 -18.38 -9.14 -8.86
N ALA A 149 -19.40 -9.96 -8.68
CA ALA A 149 -20.27 -10.39 -9.76
C ALA A 149 -21.00 -9.19 -10.41
N PRO A 150 -21.42 -9.31 -11.69
CA PRO A 150 -22.18 -8.25 -12.35
C PRO A 150 -23.42 -7.89 -11.54
N LYS A 151 -23.47 -6.65 -11.07
CA LYS A 151 -24.58 -6.10 -10.29
C LYS A 151 -25.11 -4.83 -10.93
N PHE A 152 -26.43 -4.71 -10.97
CA PHE A 152 -27.09 -3.52 -11.46
C PHE A 152 -27.13 -2.42 -10.39
N GLU A 153 -26.60 -1.25 -10.69
CA GLU A 153 -26.61 -0.08 -9.82
C GLU A 153 -27.13 1.15 -10.57
N GLY A 154 -28.37 1.51 -10.31
CA GLY A 154 -29.02 2.64 -10.94
C GLY A 154 -29.24 2.42 -12.45
N ARG A 155 -28.41 3.01 -13.31
CA ARG A 155 -28.47 2.90 -14.79
C ARG A 155 -27.23 2.24 -15.37
N GLN A 156 -26.51 1.47 -14.58
CA GLN A 156 -25.30 0.78 -15.02
C GLN A 156 -25.17 -0.58 -14.37
N ILE A 157 -24.51 -1.51 -15.04
CA ILE A 157 -24.05 -2.75 -14.46
C ILE A 157 -22.57 -2.58 -14.14
N MET A 158 -22.17 -2.99 -12.92
CA MET A 158 -20.77 -2.99 -12.49
C MET A 158 -20.31 -4.41 -12.21
N MET A 159 -19.05 -4.67 -12.53
CA MET A 159 -18.33 -5.90 -12.22
C MET A 159 -16.88 -5.54 -11.88
N ILE A 160 -16.28 -6.24 -10.93
CA ILE A 160 -14.86 -6.07 -10.59
C ILE A 160 -14.12 -7.37 -10.86
N LEU A 161 -13.05 -7.23 -11.63
CA LEU A 161 -12.11 -8.30 -11.96
C LEU A 161 -10.78 -8.05 -11.26
N VAL A 162 -10.18 -9.12 -10.76
CA VAL A 162 -8.85 -9.12 -10.15
C VAL A 162 -7.93 -10.06 -10.90
N PRO A 163 -6.63 -9.78 -10.92
CA PRO A 163 -5.68 -10.72 -11.52
C PRO A 163 -5.73 -12.06 -10.80
N GLN A 164 -5.79 -13.13 -11.56
CA GLN A 164 -5.61 -14.47 -11.03
C GLN A 164 -4.12 -14.62 -10.71
N VAL A 165 -3.78 -14.66 -9.42
CA VAL A 165 -2.42 -14.94 -8.99
C VAL A 165 -2.17 -16.39 -9.35
N ALA A 166 -1.35 -16.64 -10.37
CA ALA A 166 -0.86 -17.97 -10.64
C ALA A 166 -0.14 -18.47 -9.36
N LYS A 167 -0.63 -19.57 -8.81
CA LYS A 167 0.01 -20.27 -7.69
C LYS A 167 1.37 -20.82 -8.13
#